data_a8bbb2fb99a7038cde5bf4c8d4bca739
#
_entry.id   a8bbb2fb99a7038cde5bf4c8d4bca739
#
_cell.length_a   1.000
_cell.length_b   1.000
_cell.length_c   1.000
_cell.angle_alpha   90.00
_cell.angle_beta   90.00
_cell.angle_gamma   90.00
#
_symmetry.space_group_name_H-M   'P 1'
#
loop_
_entity.id
_entity.type
_entity.pdbx_description
1 polymer ?
#
loop_
_entity_poly.entity_id
_entity_poly.type
_entity_poly.pdbx_seq_one_letter_code
_entity_poly.pdbx_strand_id
1 'polypeptide(L)'
;RDIAFGPKSMKLSEAEVDERVREAAQFVGIPEELFEKSPLELSGGQKRRIAIAGVIAMRPGVLILDEPTAGLDPSGCEGILQNIVDYRRKTGSTVILVTHSMDDAARIAERIIVFADGRVAMDGAPEAVFSRADELLAMGLDVPAPTSIAKALRQKGLSLPDAIYTLDQLRDAVLALAGGGGETC
;
A
#
# COMPACT_ATOMS: atom_id res chain seq x y z
N ARG A 1 1.25 3.11 -26.02
CA ARG A 1 0.58 1.94 -26.66
C ARG A 1 0.12 0.93 -25.62
N ASP A 2 0.93 0.59 -24.65
CA ASP A 2 0.65 -0.45 -23.65
C ASP A 2 -0.56 -0.12 -22.77
N ILE A 3 -0.67 1.12 -22.29
CA ILE A 3 -1.82 1.58 -21.49
C ILE A 3 -3.13 1.49 -22.28
N ALA A 4 -3.08 1.73 -23.60
CA ALA A 4 -4.26 1.71 -24.46
C ALA A 4 -4.75 0.29 -24.81
N PHE A 5 -3.96 -0.75 -24.56
CA PHE A 5 -4.29 -2.11 -24.97
C PHE A 5 -5.60 -2.61 -24.35
N GLY A 6 -5.75 -2.47 -23.05
CA GLY A 6 -6.97 -2.85 -22.34
C GLY A 6 -8.21 -2.12 -22.85
N PRO A 7 -8.25 -0.78 -22.83
CA PRO A 7 -9.38 0.00 -23.34
C PRO A 7 -9.74 -0.30 -24.80
N LYS A 8 -8.75 -0.50 -25.67
CA LYS A 8 -9.00 -0.90 -27.07
C LYS A 8 -9.69 -2.26 -27.19
N SER A 9 -9.29 -3.22 -26.35
CA SER A 9 -9.92 -4.55 -26.35
C SER A 9 -11.39 -4.51 -25.89
N MET A 10 -11.78 -3.47 -25.15
CA MET A 10 -13.17 -3.23 -24.71
C MET A 10 -14.06 -2.62 -25.81
N LYS A 11 -13.53 -2.41 -27.03
CA LYS A 11 -14.23 -1.82 -28.16
C LYS A 11 -14.77 -0.41 -27.91
N LEU A 12 -14.07 0.37 -27.11
CA LEU A 12 -14.36 1.78 -26.86
C LEU A 12 -13.99 2.61 -28.10
N SER A 13 -14.61 3.79 -28.22
CA SER A 13 -14.21 4.76 -29.26
C SER A 13 -12.78 5.26 -29.04
N GLU A 14 -12.11 5.71 -30.10
CA GLU A 14 -10.74 6.24 -29.98
C GLU A 14 -10.67 7.41 -28.98
N ALA A 15 -11.66 8.28 -28.95
CA ALA A 15 -11.73 9.40 -28.02
C ALA A 15 -11.80 8.92 -26.56
N GLU A 16 -12.61 7.90 -26.26
CA GLU A 16 -12.70 7.31 -24.92
C GLU A 16 -11.41 6.58 -24.52
N VAL A 17 -10.76 5.91 -25.49
CA VAL A 17 -9.45 5.27 -25.23
C VAL A 17 -8.42 6.31 -24.84
N ASP A 18 -8.33 7.41 -25.61
CA ASP A 18 -7.36 8.48 -25.35
C ASP A 18 -7.62 9.17 -24.01
N GLU A 19 -8.88 9.43 -23.68
CA GLU A 19 -9.27 10.00 -22.38
C GLU A 19 -8.82 9.08 -21.21
N ARG A 20 -9.17 7.80 -21.28
CA ARG A 20 -8.82 6.83 -20.23
C ARG A 20 -7.32 6.62 -20.08
N VAL A 21 -6.58 6.63 -21.18
CA VAL A 21 -5.11 6.54 -21.18
C VAL A 21 -4.48 7.73 -20.46
N ARG A 22 -4.94 8.96 -20.79
CA ARG A 22 -4.43 10.18 -20.15
C ARG A 22 -4.78 10.21 -18.67
N GLU A 23 -6.00 9.92 -18.30
CA GLU A 23 -6.41 9.84 -16.89
C GLU A 23 -5.58 8.81 -16.12
N ALA A 24 -5.39 7.61 -16.66
CA ALA A 24 -4.63 6.56 -16.02
C ALA A 24 -3.15 6.92 -15.89
N ALA A 25 -2.55 7.52 -16.91
CA ALA A 25 -1.15 7.95 -16.88
C ALA A 25 -0.93 9.09 -15.87
N GLN A 26 -1.81 10.09 -15.87
CA GLN A 26 -1.79 11.17 -14.90
C GLN A 26 -1.92 10.63 -13.47
N PHE A 27 -2.79 9.66 -13.28
CA PHE A 27 -3.06 9.05 -12.00
C PHE A 27 -1.81 8.38 -11.39
N VAL A 28 -1.02 7.68 -12.21
CA VAL A 28 0.23 7.03 -11.77
C VAL A 28 1.45 7.94 -11.89
N GLY A 29 1.27 9.20 -12.23
CA GLY A 29 2.36 10.18 -12.37
C GLY A 29 3.32 9.87 -13.52
N ILE A 30 2.79 9.37 -14.64
CA ILE A 30 3.55 9.20 -15.90
C ILE A 30 3.32 10.42 -16.77
N PRO A 31 4.36 11.22 -17.04
CA PRO A 31 4.24 12.37 -17.93
C PRO A 31 4.06 11.95 -19.40
N GLU A 32 3.35 12.78 -20.18
CA GLU A 32 3.02 12.47 -21.57
C GLU A 32 4.26 12.24 -22.47
N GLU A 33 5.38 12.87 -22.15
CA GLU A 33 6.66 12.70 -22.85
C GLU A 33 7.15 11.25 -22.87
N LEU A 34 6.68 10.42 -21.96
CA LEU A 34 7.02 9.00 -21.89
C LEU A 34 6.12 8.11 -22.76
N PHE A 35 5.02 8.63 -23.32
CA PHE A 35 4.05 7.83 -24.08
C PHE A 35 4.63 7.24 -25.37
N GLU A 36 5.59 7.94 -25.99
CA GLU A 36 6.24 7.54 -27.23
C GLU A 36 7.55 6.76 -27.00
N LYS A 37 8.03 6.68 -25.75
CA LYS A 37 9.25 5.93 -25.46
C LYS A 37 9.03 4.42 -25.57
N SER A 38 10.09 3.72 -25.99
CA SER A 38 10.12 2.27 -25.94
C SER A 38 10.12 1.79 -24.47
N PRO A 39 9.44 0.68 -24.14
CA PRO A 39 9.55 0.07 -22.82
C PRO A 39 10.99 -0.23 -22.38
N LEU A 40 11.92 -0.40 -23.31
CA LEU A 40 13.33 -0.65 -23.01
C LEU A 40 14.06 0.60 -22.47
N GLU A 41 13.56 1.79 -22.78
CA GLU A 41 14.13 3.08 -22.34
C GLU A 41 13.59 3.54 -20.97
N LEU A 42 12.65 2.79 -20.41
CA LEU A 42 12.01 3.14 -19.15
C LEU A 42 12.71 2.51 -17.96
N SER A 43 12.77 3.23 -16.84
CA SER A 43 13.22 2.68 -15.56
C SER A 43 12.25 1.59 -15.06
N GLY A 44 12.70 0.75 -14.13
CA GLY A 44 11.85 -0.27 -13.51
C GLY A 44 10.59 0.31 -12.87
N GLY A 45 10.71 1.44 -12.16
CA GLY A 45 9.57 2.14 -11.56
C GLY A 45 8.60 2.71 -12.60
N GLN A 46 9.12 3.26 -13.71
CA GLN A 46 8.27 3.74 -14.81
C GLN A 46 7.51 2.59 -15.47
N LYS A 47 8.17 1.46 -15.72
CA LYS A 47 7.52 0.25 -16.26
C LYS A 47 6.39 -0.22 -15.36
N ARG A 48 6.64 -0.25 -14.02
CA ARG A 48 5.63 -0.66 -13.04
C ARG A 48 4.42 0.28 -13.04
N ARG A 49 4.65 1.59 -13.04
CA ARG A 49 3.57 2.60 -13.12
C ARG A 49 2.76 2.47 -14.41
N ILE A 50 3.41 2.24 -15.54
CA ILE A 50 2.72 2.03 -16.82
C ILE A 50 1.87 0.75 -16.81
N ALA A 51 2.36 -0.34 -16.22
CA ALA A 51 1.60 -1.56 -16.07
C ALA A 51 0.33 -1.34 -15.23
N ILE A 52 0.46 -0.65 -14.10
CA ILE A 52 -0.68 -0.27 -13.24
C ILE A 52 -1.66 0.62 -14.02
N ALA A 53 -1.16 1.63 -14.76
CA ALA A 53 -1.99 2.49 -15.59
C ALA A 53 -2.79 1.70 -16.64
N GLY A 54 -2.17 0.69 -17.27
CA GLY A 54 -2.84 -0.16 -18.24
C GLY A 54 -4.05 -0.91 -17.68
N VAL A 55 -3.99 -1.32 -16.42
CA VAL A 55 -5.11 -1.96 -15.72
C VAL A 55 -6.15 -0.91 -15.28
N ILE A 56 -5.72 0.20 -14.70
CA ILE A 56 -6.59 1.29 -14.24
C ILE A 56 -7.40 1.90 -15.39
N ALA A 57 -6.80 2.02 -16.58
CA ALA A 57 -7.48 2.53 -17.78
C ALA A 57 -8.72 1.72 -18.18
N MET A 58 -8.81 0.47 -17.78
CA MET A 58 -10.01 -0.35 -17.97
C MET A 58 -11.13 -0.02 -16.97
N ARG A 59 -10.87 0.79 -15.96
CA ARG A 59 -11.80 1.15 -14.86
C ARG A 59 -12.42 -0.10 -14.20
N PRO A 60 -11.62 -1.05 -13.68
CA PRO A 60 -12.13 -2.27 -13.08
C PRO A 60 -12.88 -1.98 -11.77
N GLY A 61 -13.96 -2.74 -11.51
CA GLY A 61 -14.65 -2.69 -10.21
C GLY A 61 -13.84 -3.34 -9.09
N VAL A 62 -12.95 -4.28 -9.43
CA VAL A 62 -11.99 -4.91 -8.51
C VAL A 62 -10.60 -4.83 -9.12
N LEU A 63 -9.66 -4.22 -8.40
CA LEU A 63 -8.26 -4.10 -8.77
C LEU A 63 -7.41 -4.99 -7.86
N ILE A 64 -6.69 -5.95 -8.44
CA ILE A 64 -5.77 -6.83 -7.70
C ILE A 64 -4.35 -6.45 -8.07
N LEU A 65 -3.53 -6.13 -7.09
CA LEU A 65 -2.13 -5.74 -7.23
C LEU A 65 -1.25 -6.70 -6.43
N ASP A 66 -0.38 -7.41 -7.12
CA ASP A 66 0.58 -8.33 -6.53
C ASP A 66 1.95 -7.66 -6.44
N GLU A 67 2.43 -7.45 -5.21
CA GLU A 67 3.70 -6.81 -4.89
C GLU A 67 3.95 -5.49 -5.67
N PRO A 68 3.03 -4.50 -5.64
CA PRO A 68 3.14 -3.32 -6.50
C PRO A 68 4.35 -2.43 -6.16
N THR A 69 4.89 -2.52 -4.96
CA THR A 69 6.02 -1.73 -4.45
C THR A 69 7.36 -2.45 -4.58
N ALA A 70 7.38 -3.74 -4.94
CA ALA A 70 8.61 -4.53 -5.00
C ALA A 70 9.66 -3.92 -5.94
N GLY A 71 10.89 -3.78 -5.43
CA GLY A 71 12.04 -3.27 -6.20
C GLY A 71 12.03 -1.77 -6.46
N LEU A 72 11.18 -1.02 -5.79
CA LEU A 72 11.17 0.44 -5.84
C LEU A 72 11.95 1.03 -4.66
N ASP A 73 12.43 2.24 -4.85
CA ASP A 73 12.94 3.07 -3.76
C ASP A 73 11.79 3.55 -2.84
N PRO A 74 12.09 4.01 -1.62
CA PRO A 74 11.05 4.42 -0.67
C PRO A 74 10.07 5.46 -1.23
N SER A 75 10.57 6.44 -1.99
CA SER A 75 9.73 7.48 -2.62
C SER A 75 8.80 6.90 -3.69
N GLY A 76 9.30 5.95 -4.47
CA GLY A 76 8.51 5.21 -5.46
C GLY A 76 7.41 4.36 -4.83
N CYS A 77 7.72 3.67 -3.72
CA CYS A 77 6.75 2.92 -2.93
C CYS A 77 5.63 3.83 -2.42
N GLU A 78 6.00 4.93 -1.77
CA GLU A 78 5.03 5.89 -1.25
C GLU A 78 4.12 6.46 -2.34
N GLY A 79 4.69 6.84 -3.48
CA GLY A 79 3.92 7.36 -4.61
C GLY A 79 2.92 6.35 -5.17
N ILE A 80 3.29 5.07 -5.28
CA ILE A 80 2.37 4.03 -5.74
C ILE A 80 1.27 3.75 -4.74
N LEU A 81 1.59 3.63 -3.44
CA LEU A 81 0.59 3.39 -2.41
C LEU A 81 -0.43 4.55 -2.33
N GLN A 82 0.05 5.79 -2.40
CA GLN A 82 -0.84 6.96 -2.43
C GLN A 82 -1.75 6.93 -3.65
N ASN A 83 -1.22 6.62 -4.83
CA ASN A 83 -2.02 6.48 -6.04
C ASN A 83 -3.10 5.40 -5.91
N ILE A 84 -2.80 4.26 -5.27
CA ILE A 84 -3.76 3.19 -5.02
C ILE A 84 -4.90 3.67 -4.11
N VAL A 85 -4.58 4.37 -3.03
CA VAL A 85 -5.57 4.95 -2.10
C VAL A 85 -6.46 5.97 -2.82
N ASP A 86 -5.87 6.86 -3.62
CA ASP A 86 -6.60 7.89 -4.35
C ASP A 86 -7.48 7.28 -5.45
N TYR A 87 -7.00 6.22 -6.14
CA TYR A 87 -7.81 5.46 -7.09
C TYR A 87 -9.08 4.90 -6.44
N ARG A 88 -8.92 4.21 -5.31
CA ARG A 88 -10.04 3.66 -4.57
C ARG A 88 -11.03 4.74 -4.15
N ARG A 89 -10.54 5.87 -3.61
CA ARG A 89 -11.40 7.01 -3.21
C ARG A 89 -12.17 7.60 -4.38
N LYS A 90 -11.51 7.76 -5.53
CA LYS A 90 -12.10 8.38 -6.72
C LYS A 90 -13.11 7.47 -7.42
N THR A 91 -12.87 6.16 -7.45
CA THR A 91 -13.64 5.21 -8.26
C THR A 91 -14.64 4.39 -7.44
N GLY A 92 -14.46 4.27 -6.12
CA GLY A 92 -15.21 3.35 -5.29
C GLY A 92 -14.89 1.87 -5.54
N SER A 93 -13.84 1.57 -6.33
CA SER A 93 -13.43 0.20 -6.64
C SER A 93 -12.90 -0.52 -5.40
N THR A 94 -13.08 -1.82 -5.35
CA THR A 94 -12.40 -2.68 -4.38
C THR A 94 -10.95 -2.88 -4.80
N VAL A 95 -10.00 -2.61 -3.90
CA VAL A 95 -8.59 -2.87 -4.15
C VAL A 95 -8.11 -4.01 -3.25
N ILE A 96 -7.51 -5.03 -3.86
CA ILE A 96 -6.85 -6.13 -3.18
C ILE A 96 -5.35 -5.97 -3.40
N LEU A 97 -4.61 -5.76 -2.31
CA LEU A 97 -3.16 -5.66 -2.32
C LEU A 97 -2.59 -6.96 -1.76
N VAL A 98 -1.79 -7.66 -2.54
CA VAL A 98 -0.97 -8.78 -2.07
C VAL A 98 0.43 -8.24 -1.81
N THR A 99 0.92 -8.38 -0.59
CA THR A 99 2.24 -7.88 -0.19
C THR A 99 2.80 -8.65 0.99
N HIS A 100 4.11 -8.72 1.09
CA HIS A 100 4.83 -9.15 2.29
C HIS A 100 5.35 -7.95 3.11
N SER A 101 5.14 -6.71 2.66
CA SER A 101 5.47 -5.50 3.41
C SER A 101 4.40 -5.22 4.46
N MET A 102 4.70 -5.51 5.71
CA MET A 102 3.79 -5.24 6.83
C MET A 102 3.57 -3.73 7.03
N ASP A 103 4.59 -2.91 6.76
CA ASP A 103 4.48 -1.45 6.83
C ASP A 103 3.52 -0.91 5.76
N ASP A 104 3.57 -1.42 4.53
CA ASP A 104 2.64 -1.03 3.47
C ASP A 104 1.20 -1.42 3.83
N ALA A 105 0.99 -2.66 4.30
CA ALA A 105 -0.31 -3.14 4.73
C ALA A 105 -0.85 -2.29 5.90
N ALA A 106 -0.01 -1.97 6.90
CA ALA A 106 -0.38 -1.14 8.04
C ALA A 106 -0.83 0.28 7.66
N ARG A 107 -0.26 0.82 6.58
CA ARG A 107 -0.53 2.21 6.13
C ARG A 107 -1.82 2.37 5.37
N ILE A 108 -2.21 1.39 4.55
CA ILE A 108 -3.30 1.59 3.58
C ILE A 108 -4.44 0.59 3.67
N ALA A 109 -4.26 -0.56 4.33
CA ALA A 109 -5.30 -1.57 4.42
C ALA A 109 -6.40 -1.17 5.40
N GLU A 110 -7.66 -1.45 5.04
CA GLU A 110 -8.82 -1.39 5.93
C GLU A 110 -9.17 -2.76 6.50
N ARG A 111 -8.76 -3.82 5.78
CA ARG A 111 -8.91 -5.21 6.19
C ARG A 111 -7.68 -5.97 5.74
N ILE A 112 -7.18 -6.82 6.61
CA ILE A 112 -6.01 -7.67 6.38
C ILE A 112 -6.45 -9.12 6.47
N ILE A 113 -6.06 -9.91 5.48
CA ILE A 113 -6.24 -11.36 5.46
C ILE A 113 -4.84 -11.97 5.44
N VAL A 114 -4.50 -12.67 6.50
CA VAL A 114 -3.21 -13.35 6.64
C VAL A 114 -3.34 -14.79 6.19
N PHE A 115 -2.49 -15.20 5.25
CA PHE A 115 -2.38 -16.58 4.80
C PHE A 115 -1.14 -17.24 5.43
N ALA A 116 -1.33 -18.39 6.03
CA ALA A 116 -0.25 -19.27 6.49
C ALA A 116 -0.61 -20.72 6.16
N ASP A 117 0.34 -21.51 5.71
CA ASP A 117 0.17 -22.92 5.36
C ASP A 117 -1.01 -23.20 4.40
N GLY A 118 -1.23 -22.27 3.44
CA GLY A 118 -2.32 -22.39 2.46
C GLY A 118 -3.73 -22.14 3.02
N ARG A 119 -3.85 -21.55 4.21
CA ARG A 119 -5.13 -21.27 4.88
C ARG A 119 -5.18 -19.82 5.35
N VAL A 120 -6.38 -19.31 5.52
CA VAL A 120 -6.59 -18.03 6.21
C VAL A 120 -6.32 -18.24 7.71
N ALA A 121 -5.24 -17.64 8.19
CA ALA A 121 -4.84 -17.69 9.60
C ALA A 121 -5.46 -16.56 10.42
N MET A 122 -5.55 -15.36 9.84
CA MET A 122 -6.19 -14.20 10.46
C MET A 122 -7.00 -13.41 9.42
N ASP A 123 -8.04 -12.74 9.88
CA ASP A 123 -8.88 -11.86 9.06
C ASP A 123 -9.47 -10.77 9.97
N GLY A 124 -9.20 -9.51 9.65
CA GLY A 124 -9.68 -8.39 10.45
C GLY A 124 -9.14 -7.03 10.05
N ALA A 125 -9.51 -6.01 10.80
CA ALA A 125 -8.92 -4.68 10.68
C ALA A 125 -7.43 -4.71 11.09
N PRO A 126 -6.59 -3.78 10.61
CA PRO A 126 -5.16 -3.73 10.95
C PRO A 126 -4.89 -3.79 12.45
N GLU A 127 -5.66 -3.08 13.25
CA GLU A 127 -5.55 -3.09 14.71
C GLU A 127 -5.71 -4.51 15.29
N ALA A 128 -6.73 -5.25 14.85
CA ALA A 128 -7.00 -6.60 15.33
C ALA A 128 -5.92 -7.61 14.91
N VAL A 129 -5.31 -7.42 13.73
CA VAL A 129 -4.26 -8.30 13.22
C VAL A 129 -2.92 -7.97 13.87
N PHE A 130 -2.51 -6.70 13.90
CA PHE A 130 -1.19 -6.32 14.41
C PHE A 130 -1.09 -6.30 15.94
N SER A 131 -2.22 -6.28 16.68
CA SER A 131 -2.21 -6.56 18.13
C SER A 131 -1.76 -7.98 18.48
N ARG A 132 -1.84 -8.91 17.52
CA ARG A 132 -1.42 -10.31 17.63
C ARG A 132 0.00 -10.52 17.06
N ALA A 133 0.91 -9.59 17.33
CA ALA A 133 2.27 -9.59 16.80
C ALA A 133 3.05 -10.89 17.06
N ASP A 134 2.90 -11.49 18.25
CA ASP A 134 3.59 -12.74 18.59
C ASP A 134 3.12 -13.92 17.75
N GLU A 135 1.84 -13.96 17.39
CA GLU A 135 1.29 -15.00 16.52
C GLU A 135 1.77 -14.83 15.07
N LEU A 136 1.85 -13.59 14.56
CA LEU A 136 2.41 -13.31 13.25
C LEU A 136 3.87 -13.78 13.15
N LEU A 137 4.69 -13.42 14.16
CA LEU A 137 6.09 -13.86 14.24
C LEU A 137 6.23 -15.38 14.33
N ALA A 138 5.35 -16.05 15.10
CA ALA A 138 5.33 -17.50 15.22
C ALA A 138 4.99 -18.22 13.90
N MET A 139 4.23 -17.56 12.99
CA MET A 139 3.96 -18.02 11.64
C MET A 139 5.09 -17.72 10.64
N GLY A 140 6.20 -17.10 11.10
CA GLY A 140 7.32 -16.71 10.24
C GLY A 140 7.05 -15.44 9.42
N LEU A 141 6.01 -14.70 9.76
CA LEU A 141 5.72 -13.39 9.18
C LEU A 141 6.41 -12.29 9.97
N ASP A 142 6.58 -11.15 9.36
CA ASP A 142 7.08 -9.96 10.03
C ASP A 142 5.91 -9.15 10.64
N VAL A 143 6.22 -8.06 11.34
CA VAL A 143 5.27 -7.07 11.85
C VAL A 143 5.75 -5.66 11.48
N PRO A 144 4.85 -4.67 11.44
CA PRO A 144 5.26 -3.29 11.16
C PRO A 144 6.38 -2.82 12.10
N ALA A 145 7.33 -2.05 11.57
CA ALA A 145 8.44 -1.52 12.36
C ALA A 145 7.98 -0.79 13.65
N PRO A 146 6.92 0.06 13.63
CA PRO A 146 6.39 0.66 14.84
C PRO A 146 5.90 -0.36 15.86
N THR A 147 5.34 -1.50 15.43
CA THR A 147 4.90 -2.59 16.33
C THR A 147 6.09 -3.22 17.05
N SER A 148 7.16 -3.51 16.31
CA SER A 148 8.40 -4.06 16.87
C SER A 148 9.03 -3.12 17.90
N ILE A 149 9.11 -1.82 17.59
CA ILE A 149 9.65 -0.80 18.48
C ILE A 149 8.79 -0.69 19.75
N ALA A 150 7.47 -0.59 19.60
CA ALA A 150 6.55 -0.50 20.73
C ALA A 150 6.66 -1.72 21.66
N LYS A 151 6.80 -2.93 21.09
CA LYS A 151 7.03 -4.16 21.84
C LYS A 151 8.33 -4.11 22.63
N ALA A 152 9.43 -3.67 22.02
CA ALA A 152 10.72 -3.53 22.70
C ALA A 152 10.68 -2.49 23.84
N LEU A 153 9.97 -1.39 23.64
CA LEU A 153 9.78 -0.36 24.68
C LEU A 153 8.94 -0.88 25.83
N ARG A 154 7.87 -1.64 25.59
CA ARG A 154 7.09 -2.31 26.65
C ARG A 154 7.93 -3.29 27.46
N GLN A 155 8.81 -4.05 26.84
CA GLN A 155 9.75 -4.93 27.54
C GLN A 155 10.72 -4.18 28.45
N LYS A 156 10.99 -2.90 28.17
CA LYS A 156 11.77 -2.00 29.03
C LYS A 156 10.94 -1.29 30.09
N GLY A 157 9.67 -1.62 30.24
CA GLY A 157 8.78 -1.10 31.30
C GLY A 157 7.98 0.15 30.90
N LEU A 158 8.01 0.58 29.63
CA LEU A 158 7.15 1.68 29.19
C LEU A 158 5.71 1.19 28.99
N SER A 159 4.73 1.94 29.50
CA SER A 159 3.32 1.64 29.32
C SER A 159 2.83 2.19 27.98
N LEU A 160 2.86 1.36 26.94
CA LEU A 160 2.39 1.69 25.59
C LEU A 160 1.20 0.81 25.20
N PRO A 161 0.23 1.31 24.39
CA PRO A 161 -0.87 0.51 23.84
C PRO A 161 -0.37 -0.72 23.08
N ASP A 162 -1.17 -1.79 23.06
CA ASP A 162 -0.81 -3.02 22.34
C ASP A 162 -0.90 -2.86 20.82
N ALA A 163 -1.89 -2.14 20.36
CA ALA A 163 -2.16 -1.94 18.93
C ALA A 163 -1.45 -0.68 18.38
N ILE A 164 -0.12 -0.69 18.36
CA ILE A 164 0.69 0.31 17.65
C ILE A 164 1.26 -0.34 16.39
N TYR A 165 0.82 0.14 15.22
CA TYR A 165 1.24 -0.40 13.91
C TYR A 165 1.60 0.69 12.88
N THR A 166 1.41 1.98 13.21
CA THR A 166 1.86 3.10 12.39
C THR A 166 2.86 3.97 13.15
N LEU A 167 3.71 4.69 12.38
CA LEU A 167 4.70 5.58 12.96
C LEU A 167 4.05 6.73 13.75
N ASP A 168 2.91 7.26 13.26
CA ASP A 168 2.17 8.31 13.96
C ASP A 168 1.64 7.82 15.30
N GLN A 169 1.06 6.62 15.35
CA GLN A 169 0.61 6.02 16.62
C GLN A 169 1.76 5.86 17.61
N LEU A 170 2.93 5.40 17.13
CA LEU A 170 4.11 5.25 18.00
C LEU A 170 4.59 6.59 18.51
N ARG A 171 4.72 7.60 17.64
CA ARG A 171 5.12 8.97 18.00
C ARG A 171 4.19 9.53 19.07
N ASP A 172 2.88 9.48 18.84
CA ASP A 172 1.89 10.07 19.73
C ASP A 172 1.87 9.37 21.09
N ALA A 173 2.00 8.03 21.12
CA ALA A 173 2.10 7.27 22.35
C ALA A 173 3.36 7.59 23.15
N VAL A 174 4.52 7.76 22.49
CA VAL A 174 5.78 8.14 23.16
C VAL A 174 5.72 9.58 23.67
N LEU A 175 5.16 10.52 22.91
CA LEU A 175 5.00 11.90 23.34
C LEU A 175 4.06 12.02 24.55
N ALA A 176 2.98 11.24 24.60
CA ALA A 176 2.08 11.18 25.75
C ALA A 176 2.79 10.74 27.02
N LEU A 177 3.71 9.77 26.94
CA LEU A 177 4.53 9.35 28.09
C LEU A 177 5.51 10.44 28.51
N ALA A 178 6.11 11.16 27.58
CA ALA A 178 7.06 12.24 27.86
C ALA A 178 6.36 13.48 28.47
N GLY A 179 5.14 13.78 28.03
CA GLY A 179 4.33 14.91 28.54
C GLY A 179 3.67 14.65 29.89
N GLY A 180 3.39 13.38 30.23
CA GLY A 180 2.82 12.98 31.53
C GLY A 180 3.82 12.91 32.70
N GLY A 181 5.12 13.08 32.42
CA GLY A 181 6.19 13.09 33.46
C GLY A 181 6.44 14.46 34.13
N GLY A 182 5.62 15.47 33.86
CA GLY A 182 5.84 16.85 34.31
C GLY A 182 5.07 17.31 35.56
N GLU A 183 4.32 16.45 36.24
CA GLU A 183 3.60 16.83 37.47
C GLU A 183 3.91 15.89 38.64
N THR A 184 5.14 15.93 39.13
CA THR A 184 5.44 15.56 40.55
C THR A 184 6.68 16.32 41.00
N CYS A 185 6.50 17.51 41.47
CA CYS A 185 7.34 18.18 42.45
C CYS A 185 6.44 18.95 43.42
#